data_2928b2d1decfb241e799a568fdb3d114
#
_entry.id   2928b2d1decfb241e799a568fdb3d114
#
_cell.length_a   1.000
_cell.length_b   1.000
_cell.length_c   1.000
_cell.angle_alpha   90.00
_cell.angle_beta   90.00
_cell.angle_gamma   90.00
#
_symmetry.space_group_name_H-M   'P 1'
#
loop_
_entity.id
_entity.type
_entity.pdbx_description
1 polymer ?
#
loop_
_entity_poly.entity_id
_entity_poly.type
_entity_poly.pdbx_seq_one_letter_code
_entity_poly.pdbx_strand_id
1 'polypeptide(L)'
;MATRSVRLGSMVDAITYDDGAFDSAIETDQPIKAGIPVDGNDVLRLDDLGVSIGDVVGPAASTDEAIVRFDGVTGKLIQNSIPTISDTGVVTLGDGGVTNYAQFLADGELNLFGTARVIKHIRIGAGQWKPGVSAPTIALLSTFPVLKFDAASDDEVQFSLIVPQSLAAGTAITVLVDWCHEDAGPDAGTVCWGLEYRCVAEGELITGATNTILGTSPGSHAQHALVRTQLATGIVGAVAHDLIGLRLYRDISGDTLAVDADLIQVHFMYIADKLGYAT
;
A
#
# COMPACT_ATOMS: atom_id res chain seq x y z
N MET A 1 -68.63 46.54 12.94
CA MET A 1 -67.87 45.34 12.60
C MET A 1 -68.43 44.68 11.37
N ALA A 2 -67.68 44.54 10.30
CA ALA A 2 -68.16 43.88 9.10
C ALA A 2 -67.54 42.47 9.08
N THR A 3 -68.35 41.48 9.35
CA THR A 3 -67.97 40.08 9.29
C THR A 3 -67.94 39.64 7.84
N ARG A 4 -66.79 39.22 7.35
CA ARG A 4 -66.64 38.59 6.00
C ARG A 4 -66.51 37.09 6.15
N SER A 5 -67.36 36.33 5.51
CA SER A 5 -67.26 34.89 5.41
C SER A 5 -66.77 34.53 4.03
N VAL A 6 -65.78 33.65 3.97
CA VAL A 6 -65.23 33.11 2.71
C VAL A 6 -65.61 31.63 2.62
N ARG A 7 -66.23 31.22 1.49
CA ARG A 7 -66.54 29.83 1.17
C ARG A 7 -65.38 29.23 0.41
N LEU A 8 -64.76 28.19 0.94
CA LEU A 8 -63.73 27.40 0.26
C LEU A 8 -64.34 26.12 -0.32
N GLY A 9 -64.62 26.13 -1.61
CA GLY A 9 -65.14 24.94 -2.33
C GLY A 9 -66.48 24.40 -1.82
N SER A 10 -66.62 23.06 -1.83
CA SER A 10 -67.81 22.36 -1.32
C SER A 10 -67.79 22.17 0.21
N MET A 11 -66.81 22.65 0.93
CA MET A 11 -66.73 22.68 2.38
C MET A 11 -67.21 24.03 2.88
N VAL A 12 -68.13 24.00 3.78
CA VAL A 12 -68.69 25.21 4.40
C VAL A 12 -67.89 25.51 5.64
N ASP A 13 -66.73 26.05 5.48
CA ASP A 13 -65.97 26.57 6.61
C ASP A 13 -65.97 28.08 6.52
N ALA A 14 -66.51 28.72 7.54
CA ALA A 14 -66.52 30.17 7.68
C ALA A 14 -65.25 30.58 8.42
N ILE A 15 -64.33 31.23 7.68
CA ILE A 15 -63.25 31.95 8.35
C ILE A 15 -63.72 33.31 8.69
N THR A 16 -63.83 33.59 10.00
CA THR A 16 -64.22 34.92 10.52
C THR A 16 -62.96 35.66 10.95
N TYR A 17 -62.76 36.89 10.48
CA TYR A 17 -61.70 37.77 10.97
C TYR A 17 -62.20 39.11 11.28
N ASP A 18 -61.68 39.71 12.31
CA ASP A 18 -62.01 41.04 12.82
C ASP A 18 -60.76 41.94 12.61
N ASP A 19 -60.96 43.15 12.15
CA ASP A 19 -59.95 44.20 11.96
C ASP A 19 -58.71 43.84 11.13
N GLY A 20 -58.86 42.92 10.21
CA GLY A 20 -57.75 42.54 9.31
C GLY A 20 -56.68 41.57 9.89
N ALA A 21 -56.86 41.14 11.13
CA ALA A 21 -56.07 40.07 11.73
C ALA A 21 -56.77 38.73 11.49
N PHE A 22 -55.96 37.74 11.15
CA PHE A 22 -56.40 36.35 10.99
C PHE A 22 -56.65 35.78 12.38
N ASP A 23 -57.95 35.53 12.75
CA ASP A 23 -58.21 34.79 13.97
C ASP A 23 -57.90 33.31 13.72
N SER A 24 -56.93 32.78 14.45
CA SER A 24 -56.29 31.47 14.24
C SER A 24 -57.16 30.26 14.57
N ALA A 25 -58.44 30.45 14.87
CA ALA A 25 -59.32 29.32 15.12
C ALA A 25 -59.99 28.84 13.84
N ILE A 26 -59.33 27.90 13.16
CA ILE A 26 -59.95 27.07 12.14
C ILE A 26 -60.55 25.84 12.88
N GLU A 27 -61.78 25.87 13.26
CA GLU A 27 -62.47 24.69 13.78
C GLU A 27 -62.99 23.87 12.63
N THR A 28 -62.24 22.79 12.28
CA THR A 28 -62.68 21.79 11.33
C THR A 28 -62.51 20.39 11.91
N ASP A 29 -63.57 19.58 11.81
CA ASP A 29 -63.51 18.16 12.19
C ASP A 29 -62.73 17.28 11.17
N GLN A 30 -62.19 17.88 10.14
CA GLN A 30 -61.44 17.19 9.09
C GLN A 30 -59.97 17.65 9.08
N PRO A 31 -59.04 16.74 8.86
CA PRO A 31 -57.63 17.13 8.75
C PRO A 31 -57.44 18.09 7.58
N ILE A 32 -56.90 19.27 7.90
CA ILE A 32 -56.49 20.25 6.89
C ILE A 32 -55.40 19.62 6.03
N LYS A 33 -55.72 19.39 4.76
CA LYS A 33 -54.63 19.09 3.80
C LYS A 33 -53.87 20.39 3.54
N ALA A 34 -52.71 20.52 4.13
CA ALA A 34 -51.82 21.62 3.86
C ALA A 34 -51.60 21.74 2.34
N GLY A 35 -51.89 22.90 1.80
CA GLY A 35 -51.56 23.20 0.39
C GLY A 35 -50.06 23.36 0.20
N ILE A 36 -49.65 23.54 -1.03
CA ILE A 36 -48.23 23.83 -1.37
C ILE A 36 -47.82 25.09 -0.62
N PRO A 37 -46.65 25.09 0.08
CA PRO A 37 -46.15 26.27 0.77
C PRO A 37 -46.08 27.48 -0.15
N VAL A 38 -46.61 28.61 0.30
CA VAL A 38 -46.77 29.82 -0.54
C VAL A 38 -45.60 30.79 -0.37
N ASP A 39 -44.83 30.63 0.68
CA ASP A 39 -43.56 31.37 0.87
C ASP A 39 -42.43 30.47 1.39
N GLY A 40 -41.16 30.94 1.20
CA GLY A 40 -39.96 30.16 1.50
C GLY A 40 -39.70 29.90 2.99
N ASN A 41 -40.65 30.29 3.89
CA ASN A 41 -40.57 30.09 5.34
C ASN A 41 -41.55 29.01 5.84
N ASP A 42 -42.50 28.61 4.99
CA ASP A 42 -43.42 27.52 5.32
C ASP A 42 -42.75 26.17 5.12
N VAL A 43 -41.94 25.80 6.07
CA VAL A 43 -41.34 24.45 6.11
C VAL A 43 -42.41 23.51 6.69
N LEU A 44 -43.13 22.80 5.81
CA LEU A 44 -43.85 21.59 6.20
C LEU A 44 -42.87 20.64 6.84
N ARG A 45 -42.94 20.45 8.14
CA ARG A 45 -42.19 19.38 8.79
C ARG A 45 -42.74 18.05 8.30
N LEU A 46 -41.89 17.15 7.89
CA LEU A 46 -42.27 15.80 7.46
C LEU A 46 -43.08 15.07 8.54
N ASP A 47 -42.90 15.43 9.81
CA ASP A 47 -43.64 14.90 10.96
C ASP A 47 -45.15 15.22 10.85
N ASP A 48 -45.53 16.33 10.20
CA ASP A 48 -46.94 16.75 10.03
C ASP A 48 -47.66 15.94 8.94
N LEU A 49 -46.92 15.23 8.08
CA LEU A 49 -47.51 14.45 7.00
C LEU A 49 -47.80 12.99 7.35
N GLY A 50 -47.37 12.53 8.52
CA GLY A 50 -47.61 11.15 8.99
C GLY A 50 -47.04 10.05 8.07
N VAL A 51 -46.24 10.45 7.10
CA VAL A 51 -45.63 9.52 6.12
C VAL A 51 -44.14 9.77 6.10
N SER A 52 -43.40 8.93 6.76
CA SER A 52 -41.96 8.85 6.65
C SER A 52 -41.58 8.35 5.26
N ILE A 53 -41.69 9.21 4.25
CA ILE A 53 -41.26 8.88 2.89
C ILE A 53 -39.85 9.48 2.70
N GLY A 54 -38.84 8.64 2.90
CA GLY A 54 -37.53 8.93 2.37
C GLY A 54 -36.58 9.76 3.21
N ASP A 55 -36.80 9.90 4.51
CA ASP A 55 -35.86 10.58 5.39
C ASP A 55 -34.54 9.83 5.44
N VAL A 56 -33.53 10.46 4.91
CA VAL A 56 -32.12 10.02 5.14
C VAL A 56 -31.71 10.66 6.47
N VAL A 57 -31.63 9.85 7.52
CA VAL A 57 -31.18 10.29 8.84
C VAL A 57 -29.67 10.27 8.92
N GLY A 58 -29.09 11.41 9.26
CA GLY A 58 -27.66 11.52 9.51
C GLY A 58 -27.24 10.87 10.83
N PRO A 59 -25.93 10.68 11.05
CA PRO A 59 -25.40 10.21 12.32
C PRO A 59 -25.68 11.23 13.44
N ALA A 60 -25.73 10.76 14.70
CA ALA A 60 -25.88 11.61 15.86
C ALA A 60 -24.75 12.65 16.04
N ALA A 61 -23.59 12.36 15.50
CA ALA A 61 -22.45 13.27 15.37
C ALA A 61 -21.72 12.97 14.05
N SER A 62 -21.27 14.01 13.36
CA SER A 62 -20.42 13.87 12.18
C SER A 62 -18.94 13.86 12.59
N THR A 63 -18.14 13.01 11.93
CA THR A 63 -16.69 13.10 11.96
C THR A 63 -16.28 13.98 10.80
N ASP A 64 -15.45 14.99 11.07
CA ASP A 64 -14.91 15.86 10.02
C ASP A 64 -14.20 15.05 8.94
N GLU A 65 -14.36 15.45 7.68
CA GLU A 65 -13.76 14.80 6.51
C GLU A 65 -14.20 13.34 6.24
N ALA A 66 -15.05 12.72 7.07
CA ALA A 66 -15.49 11.34 6.86
C ALA A 66 -16.34 11.19 5.60
N ILE A 67 -16.06 10.15 4.80
CA ILE A 67 -16.92 9.77 3.68
C ILE A 67 -18.23 9.23 4.23
N VAL A 68 -19.34 9.79 3.75
CA VAL A 68 -20.69 9.35 4.15
C VAL A 68 -21.05 8.06 3.42
N ARG A 69 -21.60 7.09 4.16
CA ARG A 69 -22.11 5.83 3.61
C ARG A 69 -23.52 5.55 4.10
N PHE A 70 -24.30 4.81 3.32
CA PHE A 70 -25.57 4.28 3.80
C PHE A 70 -25.34 3.13 4.79
N ASP A 71 -26.13 3.10 5.87
CA ASP A 71 -26.15 2.01 6.82
C ASP A 71 -27.40 1.14 6.60
N GLY A 72 -27.17 -0.17 6.42
CA GLY A 72 -28.22 -1.14 6.14
C GLY A 72 -28.80 -1.06 4.71
N VAL A 73 -29.76 -1.96 4.45
CA VAL A 73 -30.31 -2.19 3.09
C VAL A 73 -31.43 -1.21 2.72
N THR A 74 -31.92 -0.41 3.66
CA THR A 74 -33.07 0.48 3.43
C THR A 74 -32.71 1.80 2.76
N GLY A 75 -31.42 2.17 2.76
CA GLY A 75 -30.94 3.45 2.24
C GLY A 75 -31.40 4.68 3.03
N LYS A 76 -31.98 4.49 4.24
CA LYS A 76 -32.55 5.57 5.05
C LYS A 76 -31.61 6.13 6.12
N LEU A 77 -30.57 5.38 6.47
CA LEU A 77 -29.59 5.81 7.45
C LEU A 77 -28.27 6.08 6.73
N ILE A 78 -27.63 7.19 7.08
CA ILE A 78 -26.27 7.50 6.66
C ILE A 78 -25.38 7.54 7.90
N GLN A 79 -24.16 7.03 7.73
CA GLN A 79 -23.14 6.99 8.77
C GLN A 79 -21.82 7.49 8.23
N ASN A 80 -20.97 7.93 9.14
CA ASN A 80 -19.57 8.20 8.83
C ASN A 80 -18.86 6.88 8.51
N SER A 81 -17.99 6.89 7.52
CA SER A 81 -17.03 5.80 7.30
C SER A 81 -15.70 6.10 8.00
N ILE A 82 -14.86 5.09 8.14
CA ILE A 82 -13.47 5.27 8.58
C ILE A 82 -12.64 6.03 7.52
N PRO A 83 -12.76 5.73 6.21
CA PRO A 83 -12.11 6.52 5.17
C PRO A 83 -12.51 8.00 5.23
N THR A 84 -11.53 8.87 4.94
CA THR A 84 -11.68 10.33 4.96
C THR A 84 -11.20 10.98 3.67
N ILE A 85 -11.69 12.21 3.42
CA ILE A 85 -11.15 13.10 2.38
C ILE A 85 -10.85 14.43 3.07
N SER A 86 -9.57 14.82 3.15
CA SER A 86 -9.16 16.07 3.80
C SER A 86 -9.53 17.30 2.96
N ASP A 87 -9.58 18.47 3.59
CA ASP A 87 -9.74 19.77 2.91
C ASP A 87 -8.65 20.05 1.88
N THR A 88 -7.49 19.40 2.00
CA THR A 88 -6.39 19.49 1.03
C THR A 88 -6.49 18.47 -0.10
N GLY A 89 -7.57 17.67 -0.15
CA GLY A 89 -7.80 16.67 -1.21
C GLY A 89 -7.09 15.32 -1.02
N VAL A 90 -6.54 15.05 0.16
CA VAL A 90 -5.96 13.73 0.47
C VAL A 90 -7.06 12.74 0.83
N VAL A 91 -7.14 11.62 0.11
CA VAL A 91 -8.06 10.52 0.41
C VAL A 91 -7.33 9.46 1.21
N THR A 92 -7.81 9.17 2.42
CA THR A 92 -7.26 8.11 3.29
C THR A 92 -8.21 6.92 3.35
N LEU A 93 -7.72 5.73 2.98
CA LEU A 93 -8.46 4.47 2.95
C LEU A 93 -7.84 3.47 3.93
N GLY A 94 -8.65 2.64 4.58
CA GLY A 94 -8.18 1.63 5.52
C GLY A 94 -8.63 1.92 6.95
N ASP A 95 -7.70 1.93 7.91
CA ASP A 95 -8.00 2.12 9.34
C ASP A 95 -8.06 3.58 9.80
N GLY A 96 -8.26 4.52 8.89
CA GLY A 96 -8.37 5.94 9.19
C GLY A 96 -7.04 6.66 9.40
N GLY A 97 -5.94 6.10 8.89
CA GLY A 97 -4.62 6.70 9.00
C GLY A 97 -3.85 6.33 10.27
N VAL A 98 -4.26 5.25 10.97
CA VAL A 98 -3.62 4.83 12.23
C VAL A 98 -2.39 3.94 11.97
N THR A 99 -2.55 2.83 11.25
CA THR A 99 -1.47 1.85 11.07
C THR A 99 -1.44 1.24 9.68
N ASN A 100 -2.58 0.76 9.17
CA ASN A 100 -2.68 0.00 7.93
C ASN A 100 -3.64 0.71 6.96
N TYR A 101 -3.11 1.61 6.16
CA TYR A 101 -3.90 2.45 5.29
C TYR A 101 -3.17 2.82 4.00
N ALA A 102 -3.91 3.35 3.05
CA ALA A 102 -3.39 3.95 1.83
C ALA A 102 -3.89 5.40 1.72
N GLN A 103 -3.06 6.27 1.16
CA GLN A 103 -3.42 7.67 0.89
C GLN A 103 -3.19 8.01 -0.57
N PHE A 104 -4.24 8.55 -1.21
CA PHE A 104 -4.08 9.27 -2.46
C PHE A 104 -3.83 10.73 -2.12
N LEU A 105 -2.65 11.21 -2.45
CA LEU A 105 -2.28 12.61 -2.25
C LEU A 105 -2.89 13.51 -3.33
N ALA A 106 -2.96 14.80 -3.07
CA ALA A 106 -3.52 15.78 -4.01
C ALA A 106 -2.73 15.88 -5.35
N ASP A 107 -1.45 15.51 -5.35
CA ASP A 107 -0.58 15.42 -6.54
C ASP A 107 -0.72 14.10 -7.31
N GLY A 108 -1.57 13.16 -6.83
CA GLY A 108 -1.82 11.86 -7.45
C GLY A 108 -0.88 10.74 -6.99
N GLU A 109 0.04 10.98 -6.07
CA GLU A 109 0.85 9.91 -5.48
C GLU A 109 -0.02 9.02 -4.58
N LEU A 110 0.20 7.70 -4.65
CA LEU A 110 -0.41 6.72 -3.74
C LEU A 110 0.63 6.24 -2.73
N ASN A 111 0.46 6.63 -1.47
CA ASN A 111 1.27 6.16 -0.35
C ASN A 111 0.62 4.99 0.38
N LEU A 112 1.44 4.02 0.80
CA LEU A 112 1.03 2.77 1.44
C LEU A 112 1.68 2.66 2.82
N PHE A 113 0.88 2.33 3.84
CA PHE A 113 1.33 2.25 5.23
C PHE A 113 1.04 0.88 5.84
N GLY A 114 1.90 0.43 6.76
CA GLY A 114 1.74 -0.85 7.45
C GLY A 114 1.64 -2.03 6.48
N THR A 115 0.64 -2.87 6.63
CA THR A 115 0.39 -4.06 5.79
C THR A 115 -0.13 -3.75 4.39
N ALA A 116 -0.48 -2.49 4.08
CA ALA A 116 -0.82 -2.07 2.73
C ALA A 116 0.42 -1.97 1.81
N ARG A 117 1.63 -1.92 2.38
CA ARG A 117 2.88 -1.92 1.63
C ARG A 117 3.05 -3.17 0.81
N VAL A 118 3.74 -3.07 -0.33
CA VAL A 118 3.95 -4.17 -1.27
C VAL A 118 5.41 -4.60 -1.33
N ILE A 119 5.65 -5.89 -1.51
CA ILE A 119 7.01 -6.41 -1.74
C ILE A 119 7.29 -6.35 -3.24
N LYS A 120 8.41 -5.73 -3.61
CA LYS A 120 8.93 -5.69 -4.97
C LYS A 120 10.27 -6.39 -5.07
N HIS A 121 10.62 -6.83 -6.28
CA HIS A 121 11.84 -7.58 -6.54
C HIS A 121 12.65 -6.94 -7.65
N ILE A 122 13.97 -6.80 -7.43
CA ILE A 122 14.96 -6.60 -8.47
C ILE A 122 15.70 -7.92 -8.61
N ARG A 123 15.80 -8.43 -9.83
CA ARG A 123 16.47 -9.72 -10.11
C ARG A 123 17.65 -9.47 -11.03
N ILE A 124 18.81 -9.99 -10.64
CA ILE A 124 20.06 -9.88 -11.38
C ILE A 124 20.50 -11.31 -11.74
N GLY A 125 20.36 -11.67 -13.00
CA GLY A 125 20.79 -12.98 -13.51
C GLY A 125 22.29 -13.09 -13.55
N ALA A 126 22.81 -14.33 -13.56
CA ALA A 126 24.25 -14.63 -13.59
C ALA A 126 25.01 -13.86 -14.68
N GLY A 127 24.45 -13.74 -15.88
CA GLY A 127 25.10 -13.06 -17.00
C GLY A 127 25.21 -11.53 -16.88
N GLN A 128 24.63 -10.92 -15.86
CA GLN A 128 24.64 -9.46 -15.65
C GLN A 128 25.75 -9.00 -14.70
N TRP A 129 26.35 -9.92 -13.96
CA TRP A 129 27.43 -9.65 -13.04
C TRP A 129 28.77 -9.47 -13.75
N LYS A 130 29.58 -8.56 -13.24
CA LYS A 130 30.97 -8.40 -13.67
C LYS A 130 31.89 -9.29 -12.84
N PRO A 131 32.79 -10.07 -13.47
CA PRO A 131 33.84 -10.80 -12.77
C PRO A 131 34.70 -9.84 -11.92
N GLY A 132 35.04 -10.28 -10.70
CA GLY A 132 36.01 -9.61 -9.83
C GLY A 132 37.44 -10.04 -10.07
N VAL A 133 38.27 -9.98 -9.04
CA VAL A 133 39.69 -10.38 -9.10
C VAL A 133 39.84 -11.91 -9.24
N SER A 134 39.11 -12.66 -8.40
CA SER A 134 38.91 -14.09 -8.58
C SER A 134 37.56 -14.29 -9.23
N ALA A 135 37.53 -14.78 -10.45
CA ALA A 135 36.34 -14.76 -11.29
C ALA A 135 35.75 -16.16 -11.43
N PRO A 136 34.45 -16.35 -11.12
CA PRO A 136 33.78 -17.60 -11.39
C PRO A 136 33.74 -17.90 -12.90
N THR A 137 33.64 -19.15 -13.25
CA THR A 137 33.58 -19.59 -14.67
C THR A 137 32.14 -19.39 -15.19
N ILE A 138 32.00 -18.74 -16.35
CA ILE A 138 30.74 -18.63 -17.05
C ILE A 138 30.37 -19.95 -17.71
N ALA A 139 29.16 -20.46 -17.46
CA ALA A 139 28.68 -21.71 -18.04
C ALA A 139 27.22 -21.64 -18.42
N LEU A 140 26.72 -22.66 -19.09
CA LEU A 140 25.31 -22.87 -19.40
C LEU A 140 24.86 -24.18 -18.76
N LEU A 141 23.86 -24.13 -17.93
CA LEU A 141 23.20 -25.31 -17.38
C LEU A 141 21.83 -25.45 -18.09
N SER A 142 21.84 -26.32 -19.14
CA SER A 142 20.72 -26.37 -20.08
C SER A 142 20.46 -25.01 -20.74
N THR A 143 19.34 -24.31 -20.41
CA THR A 143 18.99 -22.98 -20.93
C THR A 143 19.32 -21.84 -19.96
N PHE A 144 19.88 -22.17 -18.78
CA PHE A 144 20.20 -21.17 -17.76
C PHE A 144 21.66 -20.77 -17.83
N PRO A 145 22.02 -19.49 -18.03
CA PRO A 145 23.33 -18.99 -17.79
C PRO A 145 23.65 -19.06 -16.30
N VAL A 146 24.79 -19.60 -15.94
CA VAL A 146 25.26 -19.73 -14.56
C VAL A 146 26.67 -19.21 -14.40
N LEU A 147 27.05 -18.84 -13.20
CA LEU A 147 28.40 -18.54 -12.78
C LEU A 147 28.84 -19.60 -11.78
N LYS A 148 29.83 -20.41 -12.14
CA LYS A 148 30.40 -21.47 -11.31
C LYS A 148 31.44 -20.89 -10.37
N PHE A 149 31.10 -20.87 -9.09
CA PHE A 149 31.99 -20.46 -8.01
C PHE A 149 32.74 -21.67 -7.49
N ASP A 150 34.06 -21.64 -7.63
CA ASP A 150 34.95 -22.74 -7.26
C ASP A 150 34.85 -23.06 -5.75
N ALA A 151 34.97 -24.36 -5.42
CA ALA A 151 34.97 -24.83 -4.04
C ALA A 151 36.23 -24.50 -3.24
N ALA A 152 37.32 -24.12 -3.92
CA ALA A 152 38.64 -23.92 -3.33
C ALA A 152 39.12 -22.47 -3.37
N SER A 153 38.31 -21.53 -3.95
CA SER A 153 38.67 -20.12 -4.04
C SER A 153 37.50 -19.20 -3.70
N ASP A 154 37.78 -18.03 -3.14
CA ASP A 154 36.76 -16.96 -2.91
C ASP A 154 36.47 -16.26 -4.25
N ASP A 155 35.80 -16.95 -5.14
CA ASP A 155 35.33 -16.34 -6.38
C ASP A 155 34.37 -15.22 -6.10
N GLU A 156 34.43 -14.15 -6.90
CA GLU A 156 33.64 -12.94 -6.66
C GLU A 156 33.13 -12.31 -7.96
N VAL A 157 32.01 -11.67 -7.83
CA VAL A 157 31.38 -10.86 -8.89
C VAL A 157 30.88 -9.56 -8.36
N GLN A 158 30.80 -8.54 -9.21
CA GLN A 158 30.44 -7.18 -8.85
C GLN A 158 29.23 -6.67 -9.65
N PHE A 159 28.42 -5.85 -9.02
CA PHE A 159 27.29 -5.18 -9.63
C PHE A 159 27.03 -3.84 -8.95
N SER A 160 26.32 -2.94 -9.61
CA SER A 160 25.78 -1.75 -8.96
C SER A 160 24.32 -1.55 -9.35
N LEU A 161 23.51 -1.11 -8.41
CA LEU A 161 22.10 -0.78 -8.63
C LEU A 161 21.74 0.54 -7.98
N ILE A 162 20.72 1.19 -8.51
CA ILE A 162 20.13 2.37 -7.90
C ILE A 162 18.95 1.92 -7.02
N VAL A 163 18.91 2.42 -5.80
CA VAL A 163 17.80 2.17 -4.87
C VAL A 163 16.51 2.74 -5.44
N PRO A 164 15.46 1.92 -5.58
CA PRO A 164 14.18 2.40 -6.09
C PRO A 164 13.58 3.49 -5.21
N GLN A 165 13.00 4.50 -5.83
CA GLN A 165 12.32 5.60 -5.14
C GLN A 165 11.20 5.11 -4.20
N SER A 166 10.54 4.00 -4.55
CA SER A 166 9.46 3.42 -3.77
C SER A 166 9.94 2.60 -2.55
N LEU A 167 11.24 2.53 -2.26
CA LEU A 167 11.74 1.86 -1.07
C LEU A 167 11.15 2.53 0.18
N ALA A 168 10.49 1.76 1.02
CA ALA A 168 9.99 2.25 2.30
C ALA A 168 11.16 2.63 3.22
N ALA A 169 11.15 3.87 3.69
CA ALA A 169 12.23 4.40 4.52
C ALA A 169 12.48 3.53 5.76
N GLY A 170 13.76 3.31 6.08
CA GLY A 170 14.19 2.53 7.24
C GLY A 170 13.98 1.02 7.14
N THR A 171 13.57 0.50 5.96
CA THR A 171 13.46 -0.95 5.74
C THR A 171 14.73 -1.49 5.08
N ALA A 172 15.08 -2.74 5.42
CA ALA A 172 16.19 -3.43 4.77
C ALA A 172 15.76 -4.02 3.42
N ILE A 173 16.72 -4.13 2.49
CA ILE A 173 16.55 -4.89 1.25
C ILE A 173 17.00 -6.33 1.52
N THR A 174 16.07 -7.28 1.50
CA THR A 174 16.39 -8.70 1.68
C THR A 174 17.09 -9.24 0.43
N VAL A 175 18.16 -9.98 0.62
CA VAL A 175 18.94 -10.57 -0.48
C VAL A 175 18.79 -12.08 -0.47
N LEU A 176 18.41 -12.64 -1.62
CA LEU A 176 18.28 -14.07 -1.84
C LEU A 176 19.19 -14.47 -2.99
N VAL A 177 20.01 -15.50 -2.78
CA VAL A 177 20.90 -16.08 -3.80
C VAL A 177 20.30 -17.38 -4.28
N ASP A 178 19.94 -17.48 -5.54
CA ASP A 178 19.48 -18.70 -6.20
C ASP A 178 20.65 -19.38 -6.87
N TRP A 179 20.90 -20.64 -6.48
CA TRP A 179 22.04 -21.41 -6.92
C TRP A 179 21.70 -22.91 -7.02
N CYS A 180 22.60 -23.70 -7.58
CA CYS A 180 22.56 -25.15 -7.56
C CYS A 180 23.99 -25.71 -7.57
N HIS A 181 24.18 -27.04 -7.62
CA HIS A 181 25.45 -27.69 -7.80
C HIS A 181 25.33 -28.86 -8.81
N GLU A 182 26.48 -29.27 -9.37
CA GLU A 182 26.51 -30.32 -10.40
C GLU A 182 26.85 -31.72 -9.87
N ASP A 183 27.02 -31.89 -8.55
CA ASP A 183 27.32 -33.23 -8.01
C ASP A 183 26.14 -34.18 -8.22
N ALA A 184 26.46 -35.43 -8.58
CA ALA A 184 25.49 -36.47 -8.88
C ALA A 184 24.70 -36.97 -7.66
N GLY A 185 25.09 -36.59 -6.45
CA GLY A 185 24.44 -36.91 -5.20
C GLY A 185 24.23 -35.67 -4.31
N PRO A 186 23.43 -35.77 -3.26
CA PRO A 186 23.34 -34.71 -2.27
C PRO A 186 24.66 -34.62 -1.50
N ASP A 187 25.33 -33.47 -1.57
CA ASP A 187 26.50 -33.17 -0.76
C ASP A 187 26.07 -32.83 0.67
N ALA A 188 26.77 -33.35 1.68
CA ALA A 188 26.51 -33.07 3.07
C ALA A 188 27.03 -31.70 3.53
N GLY A 189 27.82 -31.02 2.66
CA GLY A 189 28.38 -29.70 2.95
C GLY A 189 27.36 -28.58 2.92
N THR A 190 27.84 -27.39 3.26
CA THR A 190 27.08 -26.15 3.19
C THR A 190 27.80 -25.14 2.33
N VAL A 191 27.10 -24.37 1.53
CA VAL A 191 27.65 -23.18 0.88
C VAL A 191 27.47 -21.96 1.78
N CYS A 192 28.50 -21.09 1.79
CA CYS A 192 28.41 -19.78 2.42
C CYS A 192 28.51 -18.68 1.35
N TRP A 193 27.44 -17.91 1.20
CA TRP A 193 27.42 -16.74 0.34
C TRP A 193 27.69 -15.48 1.15
N GLY A 194 28.60 -14.65 0.68
CA GLY A 194 28.90 -13.33 1.22
C GLY A 194 28.49 -12.22 0.25
N LEU A 195 27.95 -11.15 0.78
CA LEU A 195 27.70 -9.92 0.03
C LEU A 195 28.33 -8.74 0.79
N GLU A 196 29.32 -8.12 0.16
CA GLU A 196 29.78 -6.80 0.57
C GLU A 196 28.96 -5.75 -0.17
N TYR A 197 28.57 -4.70 0.54
CA TYR A 197 27.82 -3.59 -0.05
C TYR A 197 28.20 -2.24 0.54
N ARG A 198 27.97 -1.20 -0.27
CA ARG A 198 28.09 0.19 0.13
C ARG A 198 26.96 0.98 -0.53
N CYS A 199 26.16 1.68 0.28
CA CYS A 199 25.20 2.67 -0.19
C CYS A 199 25.90 4.04 -0.26
N VAL A 200 25.69 4.77 -1.34
CA VAL A 200 26.34 6.05 -1.64
C VAL A 200 25.30 7.03 -2.15
N ALA A 201 25.10 8.11 -1.44
CA ALA A 201 24.24 9.21 -1.86
C ALA A 201 25.00 10.12 -2.86
N GLU A 202 24.25 10.96 -3.58
CA GLU A 202 24.84 11.98 -4.45
C GLU A 202 25.77 12.91 -3.65
N GLY A 203 26.98 13.12 -4.18
CA GLY A 203 28.02 13.94 -3.54
C GLY A 203 28.89 13.20 -2.53
N GLU A 204 28.57 11.97 -2.17
CA GLU A 204 29.45 11.14 -1.32
C GLU A 204 30.54 10.43 -2.12
N LEU A 205 31.61 10.05 -1.41
CA LEU A 205 32.70 9.27 -2.02
C LEU A 205 32.25 7.82 -2.29
N ILE A 206 32.49 7.31 -3.48
CA ILE A 206 32.24 5.91 -3.84
C ILE A 206 33.24 4.93 -3.19
N THR A 207 34.36 5.44 -2.68
CA THR A 207 35.38 4.67 -1.96
C THR A 207 35.19 4.80 -0.46
N GLY A 208 35.41 3.72 0.30
CA GLY A 208 35.32 3.73 1.76
C GLY A 208 34.93 2.36 2.33
N ALA A 209 34.56 2.33 3.61
CA ALA A 209 34.16 1.09 4.27
C ALA A 209 32.91 0.48 3.65
N THR A 210 32.92 -0.84 3.55
CA THR A 210 31.78 -1.66 3.12
C THR A 210 31.15 -2.36 4.32
N ASN A 211 29.89 -2.76 4.18
CA ASN A 211 29.21 -3.67 5.09
C ASN A 211 29.21 -5.06 4.47
N THR A 212 29.25 -6.10 5.30
CA THR A 212 29.23 -7.49 4.87
C THR A 212 28.07 -8.23 5.50
N ILE A 213 27.35 -8.99 4.71
CA ILE A 213 26.30 -9.91 5.15
C ILE A 213 26.56 -11.31 4.58
N LEU A 214 26.34 -12.31 5.42
CA LEU A 214 26.57 -13.71 5.07
C LEU A 214 25.27 -14.51 5.13
N GLY A 215 25.20 -15.59 4.37
CA GLY A 215 24.10 -16.54 4.43
C GLY A 215 24.59 -17.93 4.05
N THR A 216 24.19 -18.95 4.80
CA THR A 216 24.56 -20.36 4.54
C THR A 216 23.32 -21.17 4.21
N SER A 217 23.50 -22.16 3.36
CA SER A 217 22.50 -23.18 3.11
C SER A 217 23.14 -24.54 2.81
N PRO A 218 22.46 -25.66 3.16
CA PRO A 218 22.99 -26.99 2.93
C PRO A 218 23.02 -27.33 1.44
N GLY A 219 24.05 -28.09 1.01
CA GLY A 219 24.17 -28.69 -0.31
C GLY A 219 23.45 -30.04 -0.44
N SER A 220 22.69 -30.46 0.58
CA SER A 220 21.97 -31.75 0.61
C SER A 220 20.77 -31.80 -0.33
N HIS A 221 20.90 -31.25 -1.53
CA HIS A 221 19.89 -31.24 -2.58
C HIS A 221 20.32 -32.16 -3.74
N ALA A 222 19.36 -32.57 -4.56
CA ALA A 222 19.68 -33.33 -5.77
C ALA A 222 20.50 -32.46 -6.74
N GLN A 223 21.30 -33.09 -7.57
CA GLN A 223 22.02 -32.45 -8.68
C GLN A 223 21.11 -31.46 -9.44
N HIS A 224 21.60 -30.25 -9.68
CA HIS A 224 20.88 -29.17 -10.37
C HIS A 224 19.57 -28.73 -9.74
N ALA A 225 19.27 -29.16 -8.50
CA ALA A 225 18.09 -28.64 -7.78
C ALA A 225 18.32 -27.18 -7.42
N LEU A 226 17.28 -26.36 -7.65
CA LEU A 226 17.32 -24.95 -7.28
C LEU A 226 17.31 -24.80 -5.75
N VAL A 227 18.33 -24.17 -5.22
CA VAL A 227 18.46 -23.79 -3.82
C VAL A 227 18.37 -22.27 -3.70
N ARG A 228 17.75 -21.79 -2.64
CA ARG A 228 17.68 -20.36 -2.33
C ARG A 228 18.27 -20.10 -0.96
N THR A 229 19.34 -19.33 -0.92
CA THR A 229 19.99 -18.88 0.31
C THR A 229 19.57 -17.44 0.60
N GLN A 230 18.99 -17.20 1.77
CA GLN A 230 18.75 -15.85 2.26
C GLN A 230 19.96 -15.36 3.05
N LEU A 231 20.49 -14.19 2.72
CA LEU A 231 21.52 -13.54 3.52
C LEU A 231 20.91 -12.95 4.81
N ALA A 232 21.66 -13.04 5.92
CA ALA A 232 21.10 -12.96 7.27
C ALA A 232 20.32 -11.66 7.59
N THR A 233 20.86 -10.48 7.27
CA THR A 233 20.28 -9.21 7.73
C THR A 233 19.73 -8.31 6.62
N GLY A 234 20.05 -8.61 5.36
CA GLY A 234 19.77 -7.75 4.22
C GLY A 234 20.64 -6.47 4.19
N ILE A 235 20.45 -5.67 3.16
CA ILE A 235 21.14 -4.39 2.99
C ILE A 235 20.39 -3.35 3.84
N VAL A 236 21.09 -2.72 4.77
CA VAL A 236 20.55 -1.66 5.64
C VAL A 236 21.16 -0.30 5.29
N GLY A 237 20.46 0.77 5.65
CA GLY A 237 20.93 2.13 5.42
C GLY A 237 20.77 2.64 3.99
N ALA A 238 20.15 1.86 3.11
CA ALA A 238 19.82 2.31 1.75
C ALA A 238 18.69 3.34 1.77
N VAL A 239 18.86 4.42 1.05
CA VAL A 239 17.86 5.48 0.85
C VAL A 239 17.49 5.54 -0.63
N ALA A 240 16.28 5.96 -0.95
CA ALA A 240 15.82 6.12 -2.32
C ALA A 240 16.82 6.96 -3.13
N HIS A 241 17.14 6.51 -4.36
CA HIS A 241 18.12 7.07 -5.28
C HIS A 241 19.61 6.86 -4.94
N ASP A 242 19.95 6.30 -3.79
CA ASP A 242 21.34 5.91 -3.53
C ASP A 242 21.84 4.92 -4.60
N LEU A 243 23.13 5.02 -4.91
CA LEU A 243 23.85 3.99 -5.65
C LEU A 243 24.36 2.94 -4.66
N ILE A 244 24.03 1.67 -4.89
CA ILE A 244 24.59 0.56 -4.11
C ILE A 244 25.65 -0.13 -4.97
N GLY A 245 26.89 -0.13 -4.49
CA GLY A 245 27.93 -1.02 -4.99
C GLY A 245 27.87 -2.37 -4.28
N LEU A 246 27.96 -3.46 -5.03
CA LEU A 246 27.80 -4.83 -4.56
C LEU A 246 28.96 -5.69 -5.00
N ARG A 247 29.46 -6.55 -4.08
CA ARG A 247 30.39 -7.65 -4.36
C ARG A 247 29.80 -8.92 -3.75
N LEU A 248 29.33 -9.84 -4.60
CA LEU A 248 28.90 -11.17 -4.18
C LEU A 248 30.07 -12.14 -4.30
N TYR A 249 30.29 -12.98 -3.30
CA TYR A 249 31.34 -13.97 -3.28
C TYR A 249 30.90 -15.24 -2.56
N ARG A 250 31.56 -16.34 -2.87
CA ARG A 250 31.52 -17.59 -2.10
C ARG A 250 32.57 -17.52 -1.01
N ASP A 251 32.20 -17.53 0.25
CA ASP A 251 33.08 -17.48 1.39
C ASP A 251 33.53 -18.91 1.74
N ILE A 252 34.66 -19.34 1.22
CA ILE A 252 35.19 -20.69 1.48
C ILE A 252 35.57 -20.91 2.94
N SER A 253 35.76 -19.85 3.74
CA SER A 253 36.08 -19.99 5.16
C SER A 253 34.88 -20.45 6.00
N GLY A 254 33.67 -20.11 5.54
CA GLY A 254 32.40 -20.52 6.15
C GLY A 254 31.70 -21.65 5.39
N ASP A 255 32.33 -22.18 4.35
CA ASP A 255 31.78 -23.14 3.39
C ASP A 255 32.37 -24.55 3.61
N THR A 256 31.55 -25.58 3.43
CA THR A 256 32.00 -26.97 3.50
C THR A 256 31.51 -27.79 2.30
N LEU A 257 30.89 -27.15 1.31
CA LEU A 257 30.45 -27.77 0.08
C LEU A 257 31.69 -28.06 -0.81
N ALA A 258 31.94 -29.33 -1.07
CA ALA A 258 33.16 -29.79 -1.75
C ALA A 258 33.17 -29.62 -3.29
N VAL A 259 32.04 -29.15 -3.85
CA VAL A 259 31.84 -28.95 -5.30
C VAL A 259 31.53 -27.51 -5.61
N ASP A 260 31.60 -27.11 -6.87
CA ASP A 260 31.28 -25.78 -7.33
C ASP A 260 29.81 -25.42 -7.03
N ALA A 261 29.58 -24.17 -6.68
CA ALA A 261 28.26 -23.61 -6.53
C ALA A 261 27.92 -22.75 -7.76
N ASP A 262 26.89 -23.15 -8.48
CA ASP A 262 26.44 -22.52 -9.71
C ASP A 262 25.41 -21.41 -9.40
N LEU A 263 25.82 -20.16 -9.38
CA LEU A 263 24.93 -19.01 -9.23
C LEU A 263 24.01 -18.87 -10.45
N ILE A 264 22.71 -18.80 -10.24
CA ILE A 264 21.70 -18.60 -11.27
C ILE A 264 21.27 -17.14 -11.31
N GLN A 265 20.89 -16.59 -10.16
CA GLN A 265 20.46 -15.19 -10.01
C GLN A 265 20.48 -14.73 -8.55
N VAL A 266 20.45 -13.43 -8.37
CA VAL A 266 20.28 -12.81 -7.05
C VAL A 266 19.00 -11.98 -7.05
N HIS A 267 18.20 -12.11 -6.00
CA HIS A 267 17.00 -11.33 -5.80
C HIS A 267 17.22 -10.32 -4.69
N PHE A 268 16.94 -9.08 -4.98
CA PHE A 268 16.84 -7.99 -4.00
C PHE A 268 15.37 -7.70 -3.78
N MET A 269 14.84 -8.14 -2.64
CA MET A 269 13.44 -7.92 -2.26
C MET A 269 13.35 -6.72 -1.34
N TYR A 270 12.47 -5.78 -1.65
CA TYR A 270 12.27 -4.59 -0.84
C TYR A 270 10.80 -4.29 -0.62
N ILE A 271 10.53 -3.62 0.49
CA ILE A 271 9.20 -3.13 0.81
C ILE A 271 9.01 -1.79 0.13
N ALA A 272 7.97 -1.67 -0.70
CA ALA A 272 7.58 -0.44 -1.34
C ALA A 272 6.38 0.18 -0.61
N ASP A 273 6.48 1.48 -0.33
CA ASP A 273 5.45 2.25 0.37
C ASP A 273 4.71 3.24 -0.54
N LYS A 274 5.04 3.29 -1.82
CA LYS A 274 4.37 4.18 -2.77
C LYS A 274 4.27 3.59 -4.18
N LEU A 275 3.24 4.03 -4.88
CA LEU A 275 3.02 3.79 -6.31
C LEU A 275 2.81 5.14 -6.99
N GLY A 276 3.58 5.38 -8.05
CA GLY A 276 3.70 6.71 -8.65
C GLY A 276 4.71 7.59 -7.89
N TYR A 277 4.94 8.78 -8.40
CA TYR A 277 5.67 9.84 -7.71
C TYR A 277 5.36 11.19 -8.37
N ALA A 278 5.40 12.24 -7.56
CA ALA A 278 5.38 13.60 -8.07
C ALA A 278 6.69 13.87 -8.83
N THR A 279 6.58 14.38 -10.06
CA THR A 279 7.70 14.78 -10.92
C THR A 279 8.14 16.20 -10.60
#